data_424b82fbb4697a56ee736f7328093a15
#
_entry.id   424b82fbb4697a56ee736f7328093a15
#
_cell.length_a   1.000
_cell.length_b   1.000
_cell.length_c   1.000
_cell.angle_alpha   90.00
_cell.angle_beta   90.00
_cell.angle_gamma   90.00
#
_symmetry.space_group_name_H-M   'P 1'
#
loop_
_entity.id
_entity.type
_entity.pdbx_description
1 polymer ?
#
loop_
_entity_poly.entity_id
_entity_poly.type
_entity_poly.pdbx_seq_one_letter_code
_entity_poly.pdbx_strand_id
1 'polypeptide(L)'
;MRMLLHACCGPCSLEPSRILREEGHEITSFYANSNIAPDEEYAHRLETLRSWAEPAGFAVSEGACDRDAWQRTAGRIGEAALEEARGRAAGGCDRGRSSCHLDDVTGGPSPVTSGESRGFGRFGELTLDEAAALAVDPEKRAARCRACYRLRLVEAAQRAAEGGFEALSTTLAVSPYQYTDIIREELERAAAQAGVRAVFEDFRPFYPEATRRSRELGMYRQNYCGCAISDLEASAERAERKAERKAQHEAERAAHADERAAAEAERAARKADRAAYDAKQARKRAILKSLREQQNEKK
;
A
#
# COMPACT_ATOMS: atom_id res chain seq x y z
N MET A 1 -5.56 -33.93 -7.05
CA MET A 1 -6.91 -33.71 -6.46
C MET A 1 -7.62 -32.64 -7.24
N ARG A 2 -8.95 -32.75 -7.38
CA ARG A 2 -9.77 -31.64 -7.89
C ARG A 2 -9.93 -30.60 -6.79
N MET A 3 -9.46 -29.39 -7.03
CA MET A 3 -9.37 -28.33 -6.01
C MET A 3 -10.12 -27.07 -6.45
N LEU A 4 -10.95 -26.51 -5.57
CA LEU A 4 -11.50 -25.18 -5.74
C LEU A 4 -10.54 -24.15 -5.13
N LEU A 5 -10.06 -23.19 -5.92
CA LEU A 5 -9.19 -22.12 -5.47
C LEU A 5 -9.99 -20.83 -5.34
N HIS A 6 -10.31 -20.43 -4.11
CA HIS A 6 -10.92 -19.11 -3.88
C HIS A 6 -9.98 -18.00 -4.36
N ALA A 7 -10.40 -17.25 -5.38
CA ALA A 7 -9.62 -16.21 -6.04
C ALA A 7 -10.09 -14.80 -5.64
N CYS A 8 -9.21 -13.98 -5.08
CA CYS A 8 -9.54 -12.59 -4.72
C CYS A 8 -9.34 -11.60 -5.89
N CYS A 9 -8.45 -11.90 -6.83
CA CYS A 9 -8.16 -11.08 -8.02
C CYS A 9 -7.19 -11.82 -8.96
N GLY A 10 -7.03 -11.32 -10.19
CA GLY A 10 -6.09 -11.89 -11.17
C GLY A 10 -4.64 -11.95 -10.69
N PRO A 11 -4.01 -10.83 -10.30
CA PRO A 11 -2.61 -10.82 -9.86
C PRO A 11 -2.30 -11.79 -8.72
N CYS A 12 -3.18 -11.92 -7.73
CA CYS A 12 -3.01 -12.85 -6.62
C CYS A 12 -3.18 -14.32 -7.02
N SER A 13 -3.78 -14.60 -8.17
CA SER A 13 -4.01 -15.98 -8.65
C SER A 13 -2.83 -16.56 -9.42
N LEU A 14 -1.88 -15.73 -9.89
CA LEU A 14 -0.76 -16.14 -10.75
C LEU A 14 0.10 -17.23 -10.13
N GLU A 15 0.65 -17.02 -8.97
CA GLU A 15 1.58 -17.94 -8.32
C GLU A 15 0.87 -19.12 -7.63
N PRO A 16 -0.22 -18.94 -6.87
CA PRO A 16 -0.94 -20.06 -6.31
C PRO A 16 -1.43 -21.05 -7.37
N SER A 17 -1.99 -20.56 -8.48
CA SER A 17 -2.45 -21.45 -9.56
C SER A 17 -1.30 -22.21 -10.21
N ARG A 18 -0.13 -21.59 -10.41
CA ARG A 18 1.06 -22.24 -10.94
C ARG A 18 1.57 -23.32 -9.98
N ILE A 19 1.78 -22.97 -8.71
CA ILE A 19 2.36 -23.85 -7.70
C ILE A 19 1.48 -25.08 -7.50
N LEU A 20 0.18 -24.85 -7.20
CA LEU A 20 -0.75 -25.95 -6.97
C LEU A 20 -0.94 -26.85 -8.19
N ARG A 21 -0.83 -26.32 -9.42
CA ARG A 21 -0.83 -27.14 -10.65
C ARG A 21 0.46 -27.97 -10.78
N GLU A 22 1.61 -27.41 -10.46
CA GLU A 22 2.90 -28.12 -10.45
C GLU A 22 2.93 -29.25 -9.41
N GLU A 23 2.18 -29.12 -8.32
CA GLU A 23 1.94 -30.16 -7.32
C GLU A 23 0.93 -31.25 -7.79
N GLY A 24 0.41 -31.14 -8.99
CA GLY A 24 -0.48 -32.12 -9.59
C GLY A 24 -1.96 -31.96 -9.23
N HIS A 25 -2.39 -30.74 -8.85
CA HIS A 25 -3.79 -30.44 -8.61
C HIS A 25 -4.50 -29.93 -9.86
N GLU A 26 -5.75 -30.38 -10.05
CA GLU A 26 -6.67 -29.84 -11.04
C GLU A 26 -7.44 -28.68 -10.41
N ILE A 27 -7.22 -27.46 -10.90
CA ILE A 27 -7.69 -26.25 -10.24
C ILE A 27 -8.83 -25.60 -11.00
N THR A 28 -9.89 -25.25 -10.28
CA THR A 28 -10.93 -24.33 -10.74
C THR A 28 -10.90 -23.10 -9.84
N SER A 29 -10.75 -21.91 -10.42
CA SER A 29 -10.81 -20.65 -9.71
C SER A 29 -12.25 -20.28 -9.36
N PHE A 30 -12.49 -19.88 -8.12
CA PHE A 30 -13.81 -19.43 -7.66
C PHE A 30 -13.73 -17.99 -7.14
N TYR A 31 -14.40 -17.08 -7.84
CA TYR A 31 -14.42 -15.65 -7.51
C TYR A 31 -15.61 -15.31 -6.63
N ALA A 32 -15.42 -15.33 -5.30
CA ALA A 32 -16.43 -15.03 -4.29
C ALA A 32 -15.97 -13.84 -3.44
N ASN A 33 -16.35 -12.63 -3.82
CA ASN A 33 -15.78 -11.39 -3.30
C ASN A 33 -16.84 -10.33 -2.97
N SER A 34 -17.82 -10.68 -2.14
CA SER A 34 -18.90 -9.79 -1.69
C SER A 34 -18.44 -8.51 -0.97
N ASN A 35 -17.18 -8.44 -0.60
CA ASN A 35 -16.56 -7.25 0.00
C ASN A 35 -16.19 -6.16 -1.01
N ILE A 36 -16.07 -6.49 -2.29
CA ILE A 36 -15.55 -5.52 -3.28
C ILE A 36 -16.63 -4.52 -3.66
N ALA A 37 -16.32 -3.25 -3.48
CA ALA A 37 -17.15 -2.10 -3.84
C ALA A 37 -16.27 -1.01 -4.47
N PRO A 38 -16.79 -0.26 -5.46
CA PRO A 38 -18.11 -0.36 -6.10
C PRO A 38 -18.24 -1.56 -7.07
N ASP A 39 -19.36 -1.64 -7.77
CA ASP A 39 -19.64 -2.73 -8.73
C ASP A 39 -18.66 -2.77 -9.89
N GLU A 40 -18.21 -1.61 -10.34
CA GLU A 40 -17.23 -1.47 -11.40
C GLU A 40 -15.88 -2.07 -11.00
N GLU A 41 -15.47 -1.90 -9.75
CA GLU A 41 -14.25 -2.50 -9.22
C GLU A 41 -14.35 -4.02 -9.12
N TYR A 42 -15.51 -4.54 -8.69
CA TYR A 42 -15.78 -5.97 -8.68
C TYR A 42 -15.68 -6.56 -10.09
N ALA A 43 -16.38 -5.94 -11.05
CA ALA A 43 -16.38 -6.38 -12.45
C ALA A 43 -14.97 -6.30 -13.06
N HIS A 44 -14.23 -5.24 -12.81
CA HIS A 44 -12.88 -5.04 -13.34
C HIS A 44 -11.88 -6.10 -12.82
N ARG A 45 -11.97 -6.47 -11.53
CA ARG A 45 -11.12 -7.54 -10.97
C ARG A 45 -11.49 -8.91 -11.50
N LEU A 46 -12.79 -9.19 -11.68
CA LEU A 46 -13.28 -10.44 -12.26
C LEU A 46 -12.82 -10.58 -13.72
N GLU A 47 -12.98 -9.53 -14.51
CA GLU A 47 -12.53 -9.50 -15.90
C GLU A 47 -11.02 -9.72 -16.00
N THR A 48 -10.24 -9.05 -15.16
CA THR A 48 -8.79 -9.26 -15.09
C THR A 48 -8.43 -10.71 -14.76
N LEU A 49 -9.19 -11.35 -13.86
CA LEU A 49 -8.97 -12.76 -13.55
C LEU A 49 -9.30 -13.66 -14.74
N ARG A 50 -10.45 -13.46 -15.39
CA ARG A 50 -10.90 -14.26 -16.55
C ARG A 50 -9.97 -14.12 -17.74
N SER A 51 -9.61 -12.91 -18.11
CA SER A 51 -8.73 -12.60 -19.24
C SER A 51 -7.37 -13.30 -19.16
N TRP A 52 -6.90 -13.57 -17.95
CA TRP A 52 -5.68 -14.33 -17.74
C TRP A 52 -5.93 -15.84 -17.56
N ALA A 53 -6.91 -16.22 -16.74
CA ALA A 53 -7.10 -17.60 -16.32
C ALA A 53 -7.56 -18.50 -17.46
N GLU A 54 -8.51 -18.05 -18.28
CA GLU A 54 -9.08 -18.82 -19.38
C GLU A 54 -8.04 -19.19 -20.44
N PRO A 55 -7.22 -18.27 -20.97
CA PRO A 55 -6.13 -18.62 -21.90
C PRO A 55 -5.05 -19.51 -21.24
N ALA A 56 -4.85 -19.39 -19.93
CA ALA A 56 -3.93 -20.24 -19.18
C ALA A 56 -4.49 -21.64 -18.85
N GLY A 57 -5.72 -21.92 -19.26
CA GLY A 57 -6.40 -23.21 -19.07
C GLY A 57 -6.92 -23.43 -17.66
N PHE A 58 -7.29 -22.36 -16.95
CA PHE A 58 -7.99 -22.42 -15.66
C PHE A 58 -9.46 -22.02 -15.83
N ALA A 59 -10.37 -22.89 -15.41
CA ALA A 59 -11.77 -22.53 -15.36
C ALA A 59 -12.02 -21.51 -14.25
N VAL A 60 -12.89 -20.52 -14.52
CA VAL A 60 -13.30 -19.50 -13.56
C VAL A 60 -14.80 -19.60 -13.35
N SER A 61 -15.22 -19.74 -12.10
CA SER A 61 -16.61 -19.65 -11.68
C SER A 61 -16.80 -18.49 -10.70
N GLU A 62 -18.00 -17.94 -10.67
CA GLU A 62 -18.35 -16.76 -9.89
C GLU A 62 -19.32 -17.13 -8.76
N GLY A 63 -19.15 -16.50 -7.59
CA GLY A 63 -20.03 -16.63 -6.44
C GLY A 63 -21.20 -15.64 -6.46
N ALA A 64 -22.03 -15.70 -5.42
CA ALA A 64 -23.27 -14.93 -5.35
C ALA A 64 -23.09 -13.42 -5.17
N CYS A 65 -21.92 -12.94 -4.75
CA CYS A 65 -21.63 -11.53 -4.47
C CYS A 65 -22.67 -10.85 -3.54
N ASP A 66 -23.06 -11.51 -2.43
CA ASP A 66 -24.02 -10.96 -1.46
C ASP A 66 -23.38 -9.85 -0.61
N ARG A 67 -23.51 -8.62 -1.09
CA ARG A 67 -23.00 -7.41 -0.40
C ARG A 67 -23.76 -7.09 0.86
N ASP A 68 -25.05 -7.40 0.90
CA ASP A 68 -25.85 -7.15 2.09
C ASP A 68 -25.42 -8.06 3.24
N ALA A 69 -25.10 -9.34 2.96
CA ALA A 69 -24.53 -10.22 3.97
C ALA A 69 -23.17 -9.70 4.47
N TRP A 70 -22.31 -9.19 3.57
CA TRP A 70 -21.06 -8.59 3.96
C TRP A 70 -21.27 -7.33 4.82
N GLN A 71 -22.20 -6.46 4.44
CA GLN A 71 -22.52 -5.23 5.17
C GLN A 71 -23.06 -5.52 6.56
N ARG A 72 -23.96 -6.49 6.68
CA ARG A 72 -24.53 -6.92 7.97
C ARG A 72 -23.52 -7.54 8.92
N THR A 73 -22.39 -8.02 8.42
CA THR A 73 -21.34 -8.71 9.20
C THR A 73 -20.09 -7.86 9.30
N ALA A 74 -19.17 -8.02 8.36
CA ALA A 74 -17.89 -7.31 8.34
C ALA A 74 -18.04 -5.78 8.22
N GLY A 75 -19.00 -5.31 7.43
CA GLY A 75 -19.31 -3.88 7.24
C GLY A 75 -19.61 -3.19 8.56
N ARG A 76 -20.53 -3.71 9.36
CA ARG A 76 -20.90 -3.15 10.68
C ARG A 76 -19.72 -3.04 11.65
N ILE A 77 -18.86 -4.06 11.69
CA ILE A 77 -17.65 -4.05 12.54
C ILE A 77 -16.74 -2.89 12.10
N GLY A 78 -16.56 -2.72 10.80
CA GLY A 78 -15.71 -1.67 10.26
C GLY A 78 -16.28 -0.25 10.46
N GLU A 79 -17.58 -0.06 10.28
CA GLU A 79 -18.26 1.22 10.51
C GLU A 79 -18.14 1.65 11.97
N ALA A 80 -18.43 0.73 12.90
CA ALA A 80 -18.27 1.01 14.33
C ALA A 80 -16.81 1.40 14.69
N ALA A 81 -15.84 0.74 14.09
CA ALA A 81 -14.43 1.06 14.29
C ALA A 81 -14.03 2.44 13.73
N LEU A 82 -14.61 2.85 12.60
CA LEU A 82 -14.40 4.19 12.03
C LEU A 82 -15.06 5.28 12.86
N GLU A 83 -16.27 5.05 13.35
CA GLU A 83 -16.98 6.00 14.24
C GLU A 83 -16.20 6.26 15.52
N GLU A 84 -15.66 5.21 16.14
CA GLU A 84 -14.80 5.37 17.32
C GLU A 84 -13.48 6.09 17.01
N ALA A 85 -12.86 5.83 15.84
CA ALA A 85 -11.65 6.54 15.43
C ALA A 85 -11.92 8.05 15.28
N ARG A 86 -13.02 8.40 14.60
CA ARG A 86 -13.48 9.79 14.45
C ARG A 86 -13.80 10.45 15.80
N GLY A 87 -14.46 9.73 16.70
CA GLY A 87 -14.77 10.22 18.05
C GLY A 87 -13.51 10.52 18.87
N ARG A 88 -12.46 9.70 18.76
CA ARG A 88 -11.16 9.97 19.40
C ARG A 88 -10.48 11.21 18.84
N ALA A 89 -10.50 11.40 17.54
CA ALA A 89 -9.93 12.58 16.88
C ALA A 89 -10.65 13.87 17.32
N ALA A 90 -11.98 13.87 17.39
CA ALA A 90 -12.79 15.01 17.85
C ALA A 90 -12.55 15.32 19.33
N GLY A 91 -12.48 14.32 20.21
CA GLY A 91 -12.22 14.50 21.65
C GLY A 91 -10.79 14.95 21.99
N GLY A 92 -9.84 14.72 21.11
CA GLY A 92 -8.44 15.18 21.24
C GLY A 92 -8.26 16.68 20.98
N CYS A 93 -9.20 17.33 20.29
CA CYS A 93 -9.15 18.77 19.99
C CYS A 93 -9.49 19.69 21.20
N ASP A 94 -10.04 19.17 22.30
CA ASP A 94 -10.53 19.97 23.41
C ASP A 94 -9.43 20.44 24.40
N ARG A 95 -8.15 20.17 24.11
CA ARG A 95 -7.00 20.63 24.90
C ARG A 95 -6.10 21.62 24.15
N GLY A 96 -6.67 22.71 23.62
CA GLY A 96 -5.86 23.89 23.37
C GLY A 96 -5.72 24.43 21.97
N ARG A 97 -6.70 24.28 21.07
CA ARG A 97 -6.80 25.10 19.85
C ARG A 97 -8.26 25.41 19.50
N SER A 98 -8.60 26.68 19.58
CA SER A 98 -9.79 27.27 19.00
C SER A 98 -9.79 27.07 17.48
N SER A 99 -10.96 26.70 16.97
CA SER A 99 -11.30 26.51 15.54
C SER A 99 -10.70 25.27 14.83
N CYS A 100 -11.31 24.09 15.06
CA CYS A 100 -11.40 23.08 14.04
C CYS A 100 -12.80 23.13 13.43
N HIS A 101 -12.97 23.85 12.35
CA HIS A 101 -14.17 23.73 11.52
C HIS A 101 -14.09 22.36 10.80
N LEU A 102 -14.75 21.37 11.37
CA LEU A 102 -15.14 20.14 10.67
C LEU A 102 -16.56 20.38 10.14
N ASP A 103 -16.69 21.29 9.18
CA ASP A 103 -17.92 21.45 8.44
C ASP A 103 -17.86 20.51 7.22
N ASP A 104 -18.80 19.55 7.26
CA ASP A 104 -19.41 18.91 6.11
C ASP A 104 -18.60 17.89 5.30
N VAL A 105 -18.40 16.69 5.87
CA VAL A 105 -18.10 15.48 5.07
C VAL A 105 -19.39 14.68 4.78
N THR A 106 -20.55 15.35 4.74
CA THR A 106 -21.81 14.79 4.25
C THR A 106 -22.07 15.13 2.77
N GLY A 107 -20.99 15.34 1.98
CA GLY A 107 -21.08 15.47 0.54
C GLY A 107 -21.42 14.13 -0.08
N GLY A 108 -22.68 13.96 -0.49
CA GLY A 108 -23.11 12.88 -1.38
C GLY A 108 -22.27 12.85 -2.66
N PRO A 109 -22.33 11.78 -3.46
CA PRO A 109 -21.46 11.58 -4.60
C PRO A 109 -21.64 12.70 -5.62
N SER A 110 -20.61 13.54 -5.77
CA SER A 110 -20.51 14.43 -6.92
C SER A 110 -20.44 13.59 -8.20
N PRO A 111 -21.11 13.99 -9.30
CA PRO A 111 -21.09 13.23 -10.53
C PRO A 111 -19.65 13.16 -11.06
N VAL A 112 -19.16 11.95 -11.24
CA VAL A 112 -17.85 11.67 -11.84
C VAL A 112 -17.90 12.10 -13.29
N THR A 113 -17.21 13.21 -13.60
CA THR A 113 -16.90 13.55 -14.98
C THR A 113 -15.94 12.50 -15.53
N SER A 114 -16.31 11.90 -16.65
CA SER A 114 -15.54 10.95 -17.44
C SER A 114 -14.19 11.52 -17.83
N GLY A 115 -13.13 11.08 -17.17
CA GLY A 115 -11.76 11.43 -17.47
C GLY A 115 -10.79 10.45 -16.83
N GLU A 116 -10.20 9.58 -17.66
CA GLU A 116 -9.03 8.73 -17.44
C GLU A 116 -8.89 8.02 -16.07
N SER A 117 -9.25 6.74 -16.06
CA SER A 117 -9.07 5.81 -14.96
C SER A 117 -7.59 5.54 -14.67
N ARG A 118 -6.95 6.40 -13.90
CA ARG A 118 -5.80 5.98 -13.10
C ARG A 118 -6.36 5.32 -11.85
N GLY A 119 -5.98 4.06 -11.57
CA GLY A 119 -6.49 3.26 -10.47
C GLY A 119 -6.18 3.81 -9.08
N PHE A 120 -6.78 4.94 -8.76
CA PHE A 120 -6.82 5.52 -7.43
C PHE A 120 -8.15 5.14 -6.78
N GLY A 121 -8.09 4.73 -5.52
CA GLY A 121 -9.26 4.41 -4.72
C GLY A 121 -10.29 5.55 -4.69
N ARG A 122 -11.51 5.19 -4.31
CA ARG A 122 -12.70 6.03 -4.30
C ARG A 122 -12.58 7.31 -3.46
N PHE A 123 -11.69 7.28 -2.47
CA PHE A 123 -11.36 8.41 -1.60
C PHE A 123 -10.05 9.02 -2.08
N GLY A 124 -10.05 10.19 -2.66
CA GLY A 124 -8.90 10.89 -3.20
C GLY A 124 -7.67 10.98 -2.27
N GLU A 125 -6.77 11.92 -2.49
CA GLU A 125 -5.66 12.16 -1.56
C GLU A 125 -6.20 12.73 -0.23
N LEU A 126 -5.99 12.01 0.86
CA LEU A 126 -6.26 12.48 2.21
C LEU A 126 -5.13 13.38 2.72
N THR A 127 -5.48 14.37 3.51
CA THR A 127 -4.52 15.11 4.33
C THR A 127 -4.03 14.24 5.49
N LEU A 128 -2.93 14.64 6.16
CA LEU A 128 -2.43 13.93 7.33
C LEU A 128 -3.42 13.93 8.50
N ASP A 129 -4.13 15.04 8.70
CA ASP A 129 -5.11 15.15 9.78
C ASP A 129 -6.33 14.24 9.52
N GLU A 130 -6.79 14.17 8.26
CA GLU A 130 -7.83 13.21 7.85
C GLU A 130 -7.36 11.76 7.99
N ALA A 131 -6.11 11.46 7.62
CA ALA A 131 -5.53 10.13 7.79
C ALA A 131 -5.46 9.73 9.27
N ALA A 132 -4.99 10.62 10.14
CA ALA A 132 -4.93 10.40 11.59
C ALA A 132 -6.32 10.18 12.21
N ALA A 133 -7.34 10.91 11.73
CA ALA A 133 -8.73 10.75 12.17
C ALA A 133 -9.33 9.38 11.78
N LEU A 134 -8.75 8.71 10.78
CA LEU A 134 -9.20 7.40 10.29
C LEU A 134 -8.38 6.22 10.83
N ALA A 135 -7.44 6.45 11.76
CA ALA A 135 -6.62 5.41 12.36
C ALA A 135 -7.50 4.41 13.15
N VAL A 136 -7.85 3.31 12.50
CA VAL A 136 -8.67 2.24 13.07
C VAL A 136 -7.81 1.38 13.99
N ASP A 137 -8.38 0.99 15.13
CA ASP A 137 -7.77 0.04 16.06
C ASP A 137 -7.41 -1.29 15.33
N PRO A 138 -6.16 -1.79 15.45
CA PRO A 138 -5.72 -2.99 14.76
C PRO A 138 -6.54 -4.24 15.07
N GLU A 139 -7.02 -4.40 16.31
CA GLU A 139 -7.84 -5.55 16.70
C GLU A 139 -9.21 -5.51 16.02
N LYS A 140 -9.82 -4.32 15.94
CA LYS A 140 -11.09 -4.11 15.24
C LYS A 140 -10.95 -4.30 13.73
N ARG A 141 -9.83 -3.85 13.16
CA ARG A 141 -9.48 -4.13 11.76
C ARG A 141 -9.35 -5.64 11.55
N ALA A 142 -8.67 -6.35 12.42
CA ALA A 142 -8.53 -7.81 12.35
C ALA A 142 -9.88 -8.52 12.50
N ALA A 143 -10.75 -8.08 13.42
CA ALA A 143 -12.10 -8.63 13.61
C ALA A 143 -12.98 -8.46 12.36
N ARG A 144 -12.96 -7.27 11.74
CA ARG A 144 -13.64 -7.03 10.45
C ARG A 144 -13.11 -7.95 9.35
N CYS A 145 -11.79 -8.05 9.22
CA CYS A 145 -11.16 -8.89 8.20
C CYS A 145 -11.48 -10.37 8.44
N ARG A 146 -11.51 -10.85 9.69
CA ARG A 146 -11.93 -12.21 10.05
C ARG A 146 -13.36 -12.49 9.59
N ALA A 147 -14.31 -11.59 9.87
CA ALA A 147 -15.68 -11.72 9.43
C ALA A 147 -15.80 -11.76 7.90
N CYS A 148 -15.02 -10.94 7.21
CA CYS A 148 -14.95 -10.91 5.74
C CYS A 148 -14.39 -12.22 5.16
N TYR A 149 -13.28 -12.75 5.70
CA TYR A 149 -12.70 -14.02 5.24
C TYR A 149 -13.66 -15.17 5.47
N ARG A 150 -14.29 -15.22 6.66
CA ARG A 150 -15.30 -16.24 7.00
C ARG A 150 -16.41 -16.29 5.98
N LEU A 151 -17.04 -15.16 5.67
CA LEU A 151 -18.15 -15.09 4.71
C LEU A 151 -17.75 -15.67 3.36
N ARG A 152 -16.62 -15.24 2.82
CA ARG A 152 -16.14 -15.62 1.50
C ARG A 152 -15.66 -17.08 1.45
N LEU A 153 -14.98 -17.55 2.50
CA LEU A 153 -14.47 -18.92 2.54
C LEU A 153 -15.57 -19.94 2.84
N VAL A 154 -16.61 -19.58 3.59
CA VAL A 154 -17.81 -20.42 3.77
C VAL A 154 -18.53 -20.61 2.43
N GLU A 155 -18.76 -19.54 1.66
CA GLU A 155 -19.35 -19.63 0.32
C GLU A 155 -18.49 -20.52 -0.61
N ALA A 156 -17.17 -20.33 -0.59
CA ALA A 156 -16.25 -21.15 -1.39
C ALA A 156 -16.25 -22.62 -0.96
N ALA A 157 -16.32 -22.91 0.34
CA ALA A 157 -16.38 -24.28 0.86
C ALA A 157 -17.68 -24.99 0.50
N GLN A 158 -18.82 -24.32 0.59
CA GLN A 158 -20.11 -24.82 0.14
C GLN A 158 -20.08 -25.14 -1.36
N ARG A 159 -19.57 -24.22 -2.17
CA ARG A 159 -19.40 -24.42 -3.61
C ARG A 159 -18.47 -25.59 -3.93
N ALA A 160 -17.40 -25.77 -3.15
CA ALA A 160 -16.51 -26.92 -3.31
C ALA A 160 -17.22 -28.24 -3.06
N ALA A 161 -17.99 -28.34 -1.97
CA ALA A 161 -18.77 -29.54 -1.63
C ALA A 161 -19.82 -29.84 -2.71
N GLU A 162 -20.63 -28.86 -3.12
CA GLU A 162 -21.66 -29.00 -4.16
C GLU A 162 -21.07 -29.41 -5.52
N GLY A 163 -19.88 -28.87 -5.86
CA GLY A 163 -19.17 -29.16 -7.12
C GLY A 163 -18.38 -30.46 -7.10
N GLY A 164 -18.38 -31.22 -6.01
CA GLY A 164 -17.62 -32.45 -5.84
C GLY A 164 -16.10 -32.22 -5.88
N PHE A 165 -15.61 -31.07 -5.44
CA PHE A 165 -14.20 -30.82 -5.26
C PHE A 165 -13.70 -31.51 -3.98
N GLU A 166 -12.52 -32.07 -4.02
CA GLU A 166 -11.89 -32.78 -2.88
C GLU A 166 -11.25 -31.81 -1.90
N ALA A 167 -10.85 -30.64 -2.38
CA ALA A 167 -10.10 -29.65 -1.60
C ALA A 167 -10.48 -28.21 -1.91
N LEU A 168 -10.25 -27.34 -0.93
CA LEU A 168 -10.39 -25.89 -1.01
C LEU A 168 -9.06 -25.22 -0.63
N SER A 169 -8.62 -24.24 -1.43
CA SER A 169 -7.51 -23.34 -1.14
C SER A 169 -7.90 -21.89 -1.40
N THR A 170 -6.99 -20.93 -1.12
CA THR A 170 -7.27 -19.51 -1.31
C THR A 170 -6.06 -18.69 -1.71
N THR A 171 -6.26 -17.71 -2.60
CA THR A 171 -5.24 -16.75 -2.99
C THR A 171 -5.08 -15.57 -2.00
N LEU A 172 -5.87 -15.54 -0.93
CA LEU A 172 -5.77 -14.48 0.10
C LEU A 172 -4.40 -14.48 0.80
N ALA A 173 -3.77 -15.66 0.91
CA ALA A 173 -2.48 -15.83 1.57
C ALA A 173 -1.26 -15.35 0.74
N VAL A 174 -1.48 -14.73 -0.44
CA VAL A 174 -0.40 -14.16 -1.28
C VAL A 174 0.03 -12.79 -0.77
N SER A 175 -0.91 -11.97 -0.35
CA SER A 175 -0.61 -10.58 0.00
C SER A 175 -0.04 -10.46 1.42
N PRO A 176 1.12 -9.80 1.60
CA PRO A 176 1.70 -9.57 2.93
C PRO A 176 0.88 -8.61 3.80
N TYR A 177 -0.11 -7.93 3.21
CA TYR A 177 -1.00 -6.99 3.90
C TYR A 177 -2.25 -7.66 4.48
N GLN A 178 -2.38 -8.99 4.33
CA GLN A 178 -3.50 -9.77 4.84
C GLN A 178 -3.13 -10.49 6.14
N TYR A 179 -4.13 -10.83 6.96
CA TYR A 179 -3.94 -11.56 8.21
C TYR A 179 -3.85 -13.06 7.94
N THR A 180 -2.67 -13.55 7.61
CA THR A 180 -2.43 -14.91 7.11
C THR A 180 -2.88 -16.00 8.08
N ASP A 181 -2.66 -15.82 9.38
CA ASP A 181 -3.08 -16.80 10.39
C ASP A 181 -4.61 -16.85 10.51
N ILE A 182 -5.28 -15.70 10.44
CA ILE A 182 -6.75 -15.64 10.43
C ILE A 182 -7.31 -16.29 9.17
N ILE A 183 -6.66 -16.10 8.02
CA ILE A 183 -7.07 -16.76 6.76
C ILE A 183 -6.97 -18.27 6.89
N ARG A 184 -5.89 -18.79 7.47
CA ARG A 184 -5.71 -20.22 7.73
C ARG A 184 -6.84 -20.77 8.59
N GLU A 185 -7.08 -20.17 9.74
CA GLU A 185 -8.13 -20.58 10.68
C GLU A 185 -9.52 -20.60 10.04
N GLU A 186 -9.86 -19.56 9.26
CA GLU A 186 -11.18 -19.48 8.64
C GLU A 186 -11.31 -20.42 7.43
N LEU A 187 -10.21 -20.70 6.70
CA LEU A 187 -10.19 -21.70 5.63
C LEU A 187 -10.41 -23.12 6.19
N GLU A 188 -9.65 -23.49 7.21
CA GLU A 188 -9.74 -24.80 7.88
C GLU A 188 -11.14 -25.01 8.47
N ARG A 189 -11.70 -23.98 9.12
CA ARG A 189 -13.05 -24.00 9.66
C ARG A 189 -14.10 -24.21 8.59
N ALA A 190 -14.07 -23.40 7.51
CA ALA A 190 -15.05 -23.46 6.44
C ALA A 190 -15.00 -24.81 5.70
N ALA A 191 -13.79 -25.29 5.41
CA ALA A 191 -13.59 -26.57 4.75
C ALA A 191 -14.10 -27.75 5.61
N ALA A 192 -13.81 -27.74 6.92
CA ALA A 192 -14.31 -28.76 7.85
C ALA A 192 -15.84 -28.78 7.94
N GLN A 193 -16.48 -27.61 7.96
CA GLN A 193 -17.96 -27.49 7.97
C GLN A 193 -18.61 -28.04 6.70
N ALA A 194 -17.95 -27.87 5.55
CA ALA A 194 -18.45 -28.34 4.25
C ALA A 194 -18.03 -29.79 3.92
N GLY A 195 -17.19 -30.43 4.75
CA GLY A 195 -16.69 -31.79 4.51
C GLY A 195 -15.67 -31.87 3.36
N VAL A 196 -14.96 -30.79 3.05
CA VAL A 196 -13.88 -30.77 2.07
C VAL A 196 -12.52 -30.58 2.76
N ARG A 197 -11.43 -30.96 2.08
CA ARG A 197 -10.08 -30.81 2.62
C ARG A 197 -9.61 -29.36 2.48
N ALA A 198 -9.16 -28.73 3.58
CA ALA A 198 -8.42 -27.49 3.50
C ALA A 198 -6.98 -27.72 3.00
N VAL A 199 -6.55 -26.96 2.00
CA VAL A 199 -5.15 -26.88 1.56
C VAL A 199 -4.71 -25.44 1.73
N PHE A 200 -4.04 -25.20 2.86
CA PHE A 200 -3.46 -23.89 3.15
C PHE A 200 -1.97 -23.90 2.81
N GLU A 201 -1.56 -22.91 2.03
CA GLU A 201 -0.17 -22.61 1.77
C GLU A 201 0.08 -21.10 1.96
N ASP A 202 1.22 -20.77 2.55
CA ASP A 202 1.65 -19.39 2.69
C ASP A 202 2.36 -18.93 1.41
N PHE A 203 1.61 -18.27 0.55
CA PHE A 203 2.12 -17.76 -0.72
C PHE A 203 2.82 -16.40 -0.64
N ARG A 204 3.00 -15.81 0.56
CA ARG A 204 3.68 -14.51 0.71
C ARG A 204 5.11 -14.47 0.16
N PRO A 205 5.91 -15.55 0.24
CA PRO A 205 7.23 -15.57 -0.40
C PRO A 205 7.20 -15.32 -1.91
N PHE A 206 6.09 -15.64 -2.57
CA PHE A 206 5.89 -15.49 -4.02
C PHE A 206 5.24 -14.14 -4.41
N TYR A 207 4.93 -13.27 -3.44
CA TYR A 207 4.33 -11.96 -3.72
C TYR A 207 5.17 -11.05 -4.63
N PRO A 208 6.50 -10.97 -4.51
CA PRO A 208 7.33 -10.21 -5.44
C PRO A 208 7.23 -10.72 -6.87
N GLU A 209 7.21 -12.04 -7.06
CA GLU A 209 7.09 -12.69 -8.37
C GLU A 209 5.69 -12.48 -8.97
N ALA A 210 4.63 -12.67 -8.19
CA ALA A 210 3.26 -12.35 -8.60
C ALA A 210 3.13 -10.88 -9.04
N THR A 211 3.80 -9.98 -8.32
CA THR A 211 3.86 -8.56 -8.63
C THR A 211 4.58 -8.28 -9.95
N ARG A 212 5.75 -8.89 -10.17
CA ARG A 212 6.53 -8.75 -11.39
C ARG A 212 5.72 -9.25 -12.61
N ARG A 213 5.23 -10.49 -12.54
CA ARG A 213 4.47 -11.12 -13.63
C ARG A 213 3.18 -10.36 -13.96
N SER A 214 2.45 -9.88 -12.94
CA SER A 214 1.24 -9.11 -13.19
C SER A 214 1.50 -7.80 -13.94
N ARG A 215 2.67 -7.17 -13.75
CA ARG A 215 3.09 -5.98 -14.50
C ARG A 215 3.45 -6.31 -15.94
N GLU A 216 4.19 -7.39 -16.14
CA GLU A 216 4.58 -7.87 -17.48
C GLU A 216 3.38 -8.25 -18.33
N LEU A 217 2.35 -8.82 -17.69
CA LEU A 217 1.08 -9.17 -18.34
C LEU A 217 0.12 -7.97 -18.50
N GLY A 218 0.50 -6.76 -18.05
CA GLY A 218 -0.35 -5.57 -18.11
C GLY A 218 -1.65 -5.70 -17.30
N MET A 219 -1.68 -6.56 -16.27
CA MET A 219 -2.90 -6.81 -15.49
C MET A 219 -3.28 -5.59 -14.65
N TYR A 220 -4.58 -5.35 -14.51
CA TYR A 220 -5.07 -4.40 -13.53
C TYR A 220 -4.65 -4.80 -12.11
N ARG A 221 -4.12 -3.84 -11.36
CA ARG A 221 -3.63 -4.03 -10.00
C ARG A 221 -4.25 -3.01 -9.06
N GLN A 222 -5.02 -3.52 -8.12
CA GLN A 222 -5.59 -2.73 -7.04
C GLN A 222 -4.56 -2.43 -5.95
N ASN A 223 -4.79 -1.35 -5.21
CA ASN A 223 -3.95 -0.91 -4.10
C ASN A 223 -4.63 -1.01 -2.73
N TYR A 224 -5.77 -1.70 -2.64
CA TYR A 224 -6.54 -1.95 -1.42
C TYR A 224 -7.22 -3.32 -1.49
N CYS A 225 -7.72 -3.83 -0.35
CA CYS A 225 -8.30 -5.18 -0.28
C CYS A 225 -9.59 -5.32 -1.10
N GLY A 226 -10.40 -4.26 -1.20
CA GLY A 226 -11.64 -4.24 -1.98
C GLY A 226 -12.83 -3.63 -1.25
N CYS A 227 -12.91 -3.68 0.08
CA CYS A 227 -14.00 -3.01 0.79
C CYS A 227 -13.73 -1.50 0.94
N ALA A 228 -14.79 -0.70 1.01
CA ALA A 228 -14.70 0.75 1.13
C ALA A 228 -13.83 1.19 2.33
N ILE A 229 -13.91 0.47 3.45
CA ILE A 229 -13.12 0.76 4.64
C ILE A 229 -11.63 0.51 4.39
N SER A 230 -11.27 -0.57 3.69
CA SER A 230 -9.86 -0.83 3.34
C SER A 230 -9.31 0.17 2.33
N ASP A 231 -10.14 0.80 1.52
CA ASP A 231 -9.73 1.89 0.64
C ASP A 231 -9.41 3.16 1.43
N LEU A 232 -10.26 3.51 2.42
CA LEU A 232 -9.97 4.59 3.37
C LEU A 232 -8.64 4.36 4.11
N GLU A 233 -8.45 3.17 4.69
CA GLU A 233 -7.22 2.79 5.40
C GLU A 233 -5.99 2.89 4.48
N ALA A 234 -6.08 2.35 3.28
CA ALA A 234 -4.98 2.42 2.30
C ALA A 234 -4.70 3.85 1.84
N SER A 235 -5.72 4.72 1.79
CA SER A 235 -5.55 6.15 1.47
C SER A 235 -4.84 6.89 2.59
N ALA A 236 -5.20 6.61 3.85
CA ALA A 236 -4.54 7.14 5.03
C ALA A 236 -3.06 6.74 5.07
N GLU A 237 -2.75 5.46 4.93
CA GLU A 237 -1.36 4.96 4.89
C GLU A 237 -0.54 5.56 3.73
N ARG A 238 -1.18 5.87 2.59
CA ARG A 238 -0.50 6.56 1.48
C ARG A 238 -0.17 8.01 1.81
N ALA A 239 -1.08 8.72 2.50
CA ALA A 239 -0.86 10.10 2.93
C ALA A 239 0.32 10.18 3.91
N GLU A 240 0.36 9.29 4.91
CA GLU A 240 1.45 9.21 5.88
C GLU A 240 2.81 8.93 5.18
N ARG A 241 2.88 7.91 4.33
CA ARG A 241 4.11 7.59 3.58
C ARG A 241 4.56 8.71 2.62
N LYS A 242 3.61 9.48 2.08
CA LYS A 242 3.94 10.64 1.24
C LYS A 242 4.57 11.76 2.08
N ALA A 243 4.01 12.01 3.28
CA ALA A 243 4.56 13.00 4.20
C ALA A 243 5.92 12.62 4.73
N GLU A 244 6.14 11.36 5.13
CA GLU A 244 7.44 10.85 5.56
C GLU A 244 8.52 11.03 4.48
N ARG A 245 8.20 10.61 3.23
CA ARG A 245 9.14 10.80 2.11
C ARG A 245 9.44 12.27 1.82
N LYS A 246 8.44 13.14 1.97
CA LYS A 246 8.64 14.58 1.82
C LYS A 246 9.58 15.11 2.91
N ALA A 247 9.35 14.75 4.17
CA ALA A 247 10.19 15.14 5.28
C ALA A 247 11.64 14.63 5.14
N GLN A 248 11.83 13.36 4.73
CA GLN A 248 13.15 12.81 4.45
C GLN A 248 13.87 13.58 3.35
N HIS A 249 13.21 13.85 2.24
CA HIS A 249 13.80 14.61 1.13
C HIS A 249 14.14 16.06 1.52
N GLU A 250 13.33 16.70 2.37
CA GLU A 250 13.61 18.03 2.90
C GLU A 250 14.84 18.01 3.84
N ALA A 251 14.95 17.00 4.70
CA ALA A 251 16.10 16.80 5.57
C ALA A 251 17.40 16.55 4.78
N GLU A 252 17.37 15.71 3.76
CA GLU A 252 18.50 15.46 2.85
C GLU A 252 18.94 16.75 2.11
N ARG A 253 17.97 17.52 1.63
CA ARG A 253 18.25 18.81 0.98
C ARG A 253 18.90 19.80 1.95
N ALA A 254 18.44 19.85 3.20
CA ALA A 254 19.02 20.71 4.24
C ALA A 254 20.45 20.28 4.55
N ALA A 255 20.71 19.00 4.77
CA ALA A 255 22.06 18.45 5.00
C ALA A 255 23.03 18.79 3.86
N HIS A 256 22.61 18.60 2.61
CA HIS A 256 23.44 18.99 1.46
C HIS A 256 23.62 20.51 1.28
N ALA A 257 22.71 21.34 1.80
CA ALA A 257 22.91 22.80 1.82
C ALA A 257 23.98 23.19 2.82
N ASP A 258 23.97 22.59 4.01
CA ASP A 258 24.97 22.83 5.06
C ASP A 258 26.37 22.38 4.62
N GLU A 259 26.50 21.20 4.00
CA GLU A 259 27.76 20.71 3.44
C GLU A 259 28.32 21.66 2.36
N ARG A 260 27.46 22.17 1.48
CA ARG A 260 27.85 23.15 0.46
C ARG A 260 28.33 24.46 1.08
N ALA A 261 27.60 24.98 2.06
CA ALA A 261 27.95 26.19 2.77
C ALA A 261 29.32 26.06 3.50
N ALA A 262 29.54 24.91 4.14
CA ALA A 262 30.83 24.61 4.80
C ALA A 262 32.01 24.54 3.80
N ALA A 263 31.79 23.88 2.65
CA ALA A 263 32.82 23.79 1.59
C ALA A 263 33.14 25.17 0.96
N GLU A 264 32.13 26.02 0.78
CA GLU A 264 32.33 27.39 0.30
C GLU A 264 33.10 28.23 1.33
N ALA A 265 32.77 28.15 2.60
CA ALA A 265 33.47 28.84 3.68
C ALA A 265 34.97 28.42 3.74
N GLU A 266 35.22 27.12 3.61
CA GLU A 266 36.62 26.63 3.57
C GLU A 266 37.39 27.13 2.35
N ARG A 267 36.79 27.13 1.16
CA ARG A 267 37.41 27.70 -0.06
C ARG A 267 37.68 29.19 0.08
N ALA A 268 36.75 29.93 0.67
CA ALA A 268 36.92 31.36 0.93
C ALA A 268 38.07 31.61 1.91
N ALA A 269 38.19 30.85 2.99
CA ALA A 269 39.28 30.92 3.95
C ALA A 269 40.66 30.66 3.30
N ARG A 270 40.77 29.56 2.54
CA ARG A 270 42.01 29.23 1.79
C ARG A 270 42.41 30.34 0.80
N LYS A 271 41.45 30.97 0.14
CA LYS A 271 41.71 32.09 -0.78
C LYS A 271 42.19 33.33 -0.04
N ALA A 272 41.63 33.65 1.13
CA ALA A 272 42.04 34.74 1.98
C ALA A 272 43.47 34.53 2.52
N ASP A 273 43.80 33.34 2.99
CA ASP A 273 45.14 32.98 3.48
C ASP A 273 46.20 33.12 2.37
N ARG A 274 45.89 32.67 1.16
CA ARG A 274 46.78 32.81 0.02
C ARG A 274 47.00 34.28 -0.35
N ALA A 275 45.94 35.08 -0.38
CA ALA A 275 46.05 36.52 -0.64
C ALA A 275 46.89 37.24 0.41
N ALA A 276 46.72 36.91 1.70
CA ALA A 276 47.55 37.44 2.80
C ALA A 276 49.02 37.04 2.65
N TYR A 277 49.30 35.79 2.27
CA TYR A 277 50.67 35.35 2.01
C TYR A 277 51.30 36.10 0.84
N ASP A 278 50.58 36.24 -0.27
CA ASP A 278 51.10 36.95 -1.48
C ASP A 278 51.36 38.42 -1.17
N ALA A 279 50.44 39.08 -0.41
CA ALA A 279 50.66 40.45 0.05
C ALA A 279 51.87 40.59 0.94
N LYS A 280 52.13 39.64 1.85
CA LYS A 280 53.36 39.63 2.70
C LYS A 280 54.61 39.45 1.86
N GLN A 281 54.60 38.61 0.84
CA GLN A 281 55.71 38.43 -0.07
C GLN A 281 55.99 39.70 -0.92
N ALA A 282 54.92 40.31 -1.43
CA ALA A 282 55.04 41.58 -2.20
C ALA A 282 55.65 42.69 -1.34
N ARG A 283 55.20 42.82 -0.09
CA ARG A 283 55.78 43.80 0.85
C ARG A 283 57.26 43.55 1.13
N LYS A 284 57.71 42.30 1.34
CA LYS A 284 59.07 41.91 1.49
C LYS A 284 59.95 42.31 0.27
N ARG A 285 59.42 42.00 -0.96
CA ARG A 285 60.12 42.37 -2.22
C ARG A 285 60.25 43.88 -2.38
N ALA A 286 59.19 44.65 -2.03
CA ALA A 286 59.26 46.11 -2.08
C ALA A 286 60.32 46.67 -1.12
N ILE A 287 60.39 46.18 0.11
CA ILE A 287 61.47 46.60 1.10
C ILE A 287 62.83 46.24 0.59
N LEU A 288 63.06 45.04 0.07
CA LEU A 288 64.38 44.65 -0.47
C LEU A 288 64.77 45.47 -1.68
N LYS A 289 63.84 45.89 -2.51
CA LYS A 289 64.06 46.76 -3.64
C LYS A 289 64.51 48.16 -3.19
N SER A 290 63.80 48.77 -2.24
CA SER A 290 64.14 50.10 -1.71
C SER A 290 65.51 50.10 -1.01
N LEU A 291 65.86 49.04 -0.27
CA LEU A 291 67.17 48.91 0.34
C LEU A 291 68.33 48.83 -0.70
N ARG A 292 68.11 48.13 -1.81
CA ARG A 292 69.07 48.06 -2.91
C ARG A 292 69.22 49.40 -3.63
N GLU A 293 68.18 50.16 -3.84
CA GLU A 293 68.23 51.51 -4.41
C GLU A 293 69.03 52.48 -3.53
N GLN A 294 68.78 52.47 -2.20
CA GLN A 294 69.53 53.27 -1.24
C GLN A 294 71.04 52.90 -1.16
N GLN A 295 71.39 51.64 -1.40
CA GLN A 295 72.81 51.19 -1.43
C GLN A 295 73.54 51.64 -2.71
N ASN A 296 72.80 51.73 -3.83
CA ASN A 296 73.32 52.17 -5.11
C ASN A 296 73.50 53.70 -5.18
N GLU A 297 72.74 54.50 -4.45
CA GLU A 297 72.85 55.96 -4.34
C GLU A 297 73.99 56.37 -3.44
N LYS A 298 74.53 55.48 -2.62
CA LYS A 298 75.68 55.73 -1.71
C LYS A 298 77.00 55.32 -2.29
N LYS A 299 77.07 54.82 -3.52
CA LYS A 299 78.30 54.52 -4.27
C LYS A 299 78.56 55.57 -5.35
#